data_bc9746ce412a710e7dd57d0e4833780c
#
_entry.id   bc9746ce412a710e7dd57d0e4833780c
#
_cell.length_a   1.000
_cell.length_b   1.000
_cell.length_c   1.000
_cell.angle_alpha   90.00
_cell.angle_beta   90.00
_cell.angle_gamma   90.00
#
_symmetry.space_group_name_H-M   'P 1'
#
loop_
_entity.id
_entity.type
_entity.pdbx_description
1 polymer ?
#
loop_
_entity_poly.entity_id
_entity_poly.type
_entity_poly.pdbx_seq_one_letter_code
_entity_poly.pdbx_strand_id
1 'polypeptide(L)'
;EPYRRQRQMCIRDSFKGESEGITVECAFQYINEFQENVLGFCNNIYNAEGGTHISGFKSTFTTIMNSYAREIGVLKEKDNNFTGSDIRNGMTAVISIKHPDPRFEGQTKTKLDNPDAAKAVGKVTGEEIVRFFDRNIETLKTVLSSAEKAAKIRKTEEKAKTNLLTKQKYSFDSNGKLANCESRDASKCEIFIVEGDSAGGSAKTARNRNFQAILPIRGKILNVEK
;
A
#
# COMPACT_ATOMS: atom_id res chain seq x y z
N GLU A 1 -16.93 -9.06 -31.92
CA GLU A 1 -17.58 -8.74 -30.64
C GLU A 1 -16.56 -8.52 -29.48
N PRO A 2 -15.91 -7.38 -29.37
CA PRO A 2 -14.95 -7.14 -28.29
C PRO A 2 -15.64 -6.93 -26.92
N TYR A 3 -16.91 -6.59 -26.88
CA TYR A 3 -17.63 -6.22 -25.66
C TYR A 3 -18.15 -7.40 -24.82
N ARG A 4 -18.14 -8.63 -25.29
CA ARG A 4 -18.65 -9.79 -24.54
C ARG A 4 -17.67 -10.37 -23.52
N ARG A 5 -16.35 -10.15 -23.67
CA ARG A 5 -15.33 -10.70 -22.75
C ARG A 5 -15.16 -9.93 -21.44
N GLN A 6 -15.63 -8.69 -21.36
CA GLN A 6 -15.55 -7.87 -20.13
C GLN A 6 -16.66 -8.15 -19.10
N ARG A 7 -17.63 -9.01 -19.41
CA ARG A 7 -18.79 -9.27 -18.55
C ARG A 7 -18.55 -10.27 -17.40
N GLN A 8 -17.37 -10.80 -17.23
CA GLN A 8 -17.19 -11.98 -16.36
C GLN A 8 -16.94 -11.64 -14.89
N MET A 9 -16.85 -10.37 -14.48
CA MET A 9 -16.75 -9.94 -13.07
C MET A 9 -17.37 -8.55 -12.81
N CYS A 10 -18.54 -8.24 -13.36
CA CYS A 10 -19.26 -7.03 -12.95
C CYS A 10 -20.16 -7.32 -11.77
N ILE A 11 -19.63 -7.21 -10.56
CA ILE A 11 -20.43 -7.11 -9.35
C ILE A 11 -20.91 -5.67 -9.27
N ARG A 12 -22.22 -5.46 -9.34
CA ARG A 12 -22.84 -4.14 -9.19
C ARG A 12 -23.81 -4.18 -8.03
N ASP A 13 -23.68 -3.21 -7.16
CA ASP A 13 -24.70 -2.94 -6.17
C ASP A 13 -24.81 -1.44 -5.87
N SER A 14 -25.95 -1.07 -5.36
CA SER A 14 -26.22 0.29 -4.88
C SER A 14 -27.10 0.24 -3.65
N PHE A 15 -26.81 1.08 -2.70
CA PHE A 15 -27.61 1.22 -1.49
C PHE A 15 -27.82 2.69 -1.13
N LYS A 16 -28.88 2.93 -0.35
CA LYS A 16 -29.23 4.23 0.18
C LYS A 16 -29.65 4.08 1.63
N GLY A 17 -29.17 4.98 2.46
CA GLY A 17 -29.54 5.03 3.86
C GLY A 17 -29.42 6.44 4.43
N GLU A 18 -29.84 6.60 5.66
CA GLU A 18 -29.77 7.86 6.38
C GLU A 18 -29.21 7.61 7.79
N SER A 19 -28.33 8.49 8.23
CA SER A 19 -27.80 8.49 9.59
C SER A 19 -27.51 9.92 10.01
N GLU A 20 -28.01 10.30 11.20
CA GLU A 20 -27.80 11.63 11.80
C GLU A 20 -28.23 12.79 10.89
N GLY A 21 -29.30 12.63 10.12
CA GLY A 21 -29.80 13.64 9.18
C GLY A 21 -28.98 13.75 7.88
N ILE A 22 -28.01 12.87 7.67
CA ILE A 22 -27.19 12.79 6.45
C ILE A 22 -27.69 11.62 5.61
N THR A 23 -28.16 11.92 4.40
CA THR A 23 -28.52 10.88 3.42
C THR A 23 -27.24 10.40 2.72
N VAL A 24 -27.07 9.10 2.64
CA VAL A 24 -25.92 8.45 1.98
C VAL A 24 -26.42 7.57 0.85
N GLU A 25 -25.92 7.78 -0.33
CA GLU A 25 -26.14 6.94 -1.50
C GLU A 25 -24.78 6.42 -1.98
N CYS A 26 -24.66 5.11 -2.17
CA CYS A 26 -23.44 4.50 -2.64
C CYS A 26 -23.76 3.50 -3.74
N ALA A 27 -22.95 3.51 -4.79
CA ALA A 27 -22.95 2.47 -5.80
C ALA A 27 -21.51 2.00 -6.00
N PHE A 28 -21.32 0.68 -6.12
CA PHE A 28 -20.00 0.13 -6.37
C PHE A 28 -20.05 -1.03 -7.36
N GLN A 29 -18.94 -1.25 -8.02
CA GLN A 29 -18.73 -2.41 -8.89
C GLN A 29 -17.28 -2.87 -8.80
N TYR A 30 -17.07 -4.16 -9.06
CA TYR A 30 -15.74 -4.72 -9.28
C TYR A 30 -15.57 -5.08 -10.76
N ILE A 31 -14.41 -4.73 -11.29
CA ILE A 31 -14.00 -5.06 -12.66
C ILE A 31 -12.65 -5.76 -12.60
N ASN A 32 -12.29 -6.45 -13.67
CA ASN A 32 -11.02 -7.16 -13.75
C ASN A 32 -9.86 -6.22 -14.13
N GLU A 33 -9.69 -5.15 -13.35
CA GLU A 33 -8.60 -4.18 -13.45
C GLU A 33 -7.86 -4.08 -12.13
N PHE A 34 -6.64 -3.51 -12.15
CA PHE A 34 -5.81 -3.35 -10.95
C PHE A 34 -5.88 -1.95 -10.35
N GLN A 35 -6.88 -1.15 -10.72
CA GLN A 35 -7.03 0.22 -10.24
C GLN A 35 -8.25 0.38 -9.34
N GLU A 36 -8.09 1.19 -8.29
CA GLU A 36 -9.17 1.67 -7.45
C GLU A 36 -9.63 3.03 -7.97
N ASN A 37 -10.94 3.18 -8.20
CA ASN A 37 -11.56 4.46 -8.59
C ASN A 37 -12.73 4.76 -7.67
N VAL A 38 -12.58 5.72 -6.76
CA VAL A 38 -13.62 6.11 -5.80
C VAL A 38 -13.94 7.59 -5.96
N LEU A 39 -15.15 7.87 -6.40
CA LEU A 39 -15.67 9.21 -6.63
C LEU A 39 -16.57 9.64 -5.47
N GLY A 40 -16.36 10.84 -4.96
CA GLY A 40 -17.15 11.41 -3.86
C GLY A 40 -17.92 12.65 -4.27
N PHE A 41 -19.17 12.73 -3.80
CA PHE A 41 -20.05 13.88 -4.01
C PHE A 41 -20.66 14.29 -2.68
N CYS A 42 -20.71 15.58 -2.42
CA CYS A 42 -21.46 16.17 -1.32
C CYS A 42 -22.40 17.23 -1.87
N ASN A 43 -23.73 17.08 -1.63
CA ASN A 43 -24.76 17.97 -2.17
C ASN A 43 -24.64 18.19 -3.68
N ASN A 44 -24.40 17.11 -4.43
CA ASN A 44 -24.19 17.08 -5.88
C ASN A 44 -22.90 17.80 -6.36
N ILE A 45 -22.02 18.23 -5.46
CA ILE A 45 -20.73 18.82 -5.81
C ILE A 45 -19.68 17.69 -5.81
N TYR A 46 -18.94 17.54 -6.90
CA TYR A 46 -17.85 16.59 -7.01
C TYR A 46 -16.66 17.02 -6.15
N ASN A 47 -16.21 16.13 -5.26
CA ASN A 47 -15.07 16.36 -4.40
C ASN A 47 -13.84 15.66 -4.99
N ALA A 48 -13.13 16.35 -5.88
CA ALA A 48 -12.00 15.77 -6.63
C ALA A 48 -10.86 15.27 -5.72
N GLU A 49 -10.63 15.93 -4.59
CA GLU A 49 -9.63 15.55 -3.59
C GLU A 49 -10.21 14.63 -2.50
N GLY A 50 -11.45 14.18 -2.68
CA GLY A 50 -12.12 13.28 -1.75
C GLY A 50 -12.66 13.98 -0.51
N GLY A 51 -12.43 13.36 0.64
CA GLY A 51 -12.87 13.89 1.93
C GLY A 51 -13.29 12.80 2.91
N THR A 52 -13.86 13.23 4.04
CA THR A 52 -14.21 12.38 5.16
C THR A 52 -15.24 11.30 4.81
N HIS A 53 -16.19 11.58 3.91
CA HIS A 53 -17.19 10.62 3.43
C HIS A 53 -16.52 9.45 2.67
N ILE A 54 -15.53 9.72 1.80
CA ILE A 54 -14.76 8.67 1.12
C ILE A 54 -13.92 7.87 2.11
N SER A 55 -13.27 8.55 3.06
CA SER A 55 -12.46 7.89 4.10
C SER A 55 -13.31 6.98 4.98
N GLY A 56 -14.52 7.42 5.36
CA GLY A 56 -15.49 6.63 6.11
C GLY A 56 -15.90 5.35 5.36
N PHE A 57 -16.23 5.46 4.08
CA PHE A 57 -16.51 4.31 3.22
C PHE A 57 -15.34 3.34 3.16
N LYS A 58 -14.14 3.82 2.77
CA LYS A 58 -12.94 3.00 2.59
C LYS A 58 -12.54 2.25 3.86
N SER A 59 -12.59 2.91 5.00
CA SER A 59 -12.27 2.31 6.31
C SER A 59 -13.26 1.22 6.68
N THR A 60 -14.55 1.53 6.66
CA THR A 60 -15.61 0.59 7.04
C THR A 60 -15.64 -0.61 6.11
N PHE A 61 -15.59 -0.39 4.80
CA PHE A 61 -15.54 -1.48 3.82
C PHE A 61 -14.35 -2.41 4.06
N THR A 62 -13.17 -1.86 4.30
CA THR A 62 -11.95 -2.64 4.58
C THR A 62 -12.10 -3.48 5.85
N THR A 63 -12.68 -2.90 6.91
CA THR A 63 -12.89 -3.61 8.18
C THR A 63 -13.84 -4.78 8.01
N ILE A 64 -14.98 -4.58 7.36
CA ILE A 64 -15.99 -5.62 7.13
C ILE A 64 -15.41 -6.76 6.28
N MET A 65 -14.71 -6.44 5.19
CA MET A 65 -14.12 -7.46 4.32
C MET A 65 -13.06 -8.30 5.04
N ASN A 66 -12.27 -7.70 5.94
CA ASN A 66 -11.32 -8.45 6.77
C ASN A 66 -12.04 -9.34 7.80
N SER A 67 -13.17 -8.90 8.36
CA SER A 67 -13.99 -9.73 9.25
C SER A 67 -14.53 -10.95 8.50
N TYR A 68 -15.12 -10.76 7.34
CA TYR A 68 -15.57 -11.87 6.49
C TYR A 68 -14.45 -12.80 6.03
N ALA A 69 -13.26 -12.25 5.73
CA ALA A 69 -12.10 -13.06 5.34
C ALA A 69 -11.67 -14.02 6.46
N ARG A 70 -11.82 -13.61 7.72
CA ARG A 70 -11.57 -14.46 8.89
C ARG A 70 -12.69 -15.46 9.11
N GLU A 71 -13.93 -15.03 9.02
CA GLU A 71 -15.12 -15.88 9.22
C GLU A 71 -15.19 -17.04 8.20
N ILE A 72 -14.90 -16.75 6.93
CA ILE A 72 -14.89 -17.76 5.86
C ILE A 72 -13.59 -18.60 5.87
N GLY A 73 -12.58 -18.21 6.68
CA GLY A 73 -11.31 -18.93 6.80
C GLY A 73 -10.28 -18.64 5.71
N VAL A 74 -10.46 -17.57 4.92
CA VAL A 74 -9.46 -17.08 3.95
C VAL A 74 -8.24 -16.53 4.68
N LEU A 75 -8.46 -15.86 5.82
CA LEU A 75 -7.41 -15.43 6.73
C LEU A 75 -7.46 -16.25 8.02
N LYS A 76 -6.32 -16.80 8.42
CA LYS A 76 -6.16 -17.47 9.73
C LYS A 76 -5.95 -16.42 10.82
N GLU A 77 -6.14 -16.80 12.09
CA GLU A 77 -5.95 -15.88 13.23
C GLU A 77 -4.58 -15.19 13.27
N LYS A 78 -3.54 -15.90 12.84
CA LYS A 78 -2.16 -15.38 12.82
C LYS A 78 -1.80 -14.58 11.57
N ASP A 79 -2.68 -14.56 10.56
CA ASP A 79 -2.42 -13.86 9.32
C ASP A 79 -2.68 -12.36 9.47
N ASN A 80 -1.85 -11.56 8.81
CA ASN A 80 -2.09 -10.13 8.73
C ASN A 80 -3.34 -9.85 7.88
N ASN A 81 -4.09 -8.83 8.27
CA ASN A 81 -5.22 -8.33 7.50
C ASN A 81 -4.81 -7.94 6.08
N PHE A 82 -5.74 -8.08 5.15
CA PHE A 82 -5.60 -7.44 3.84
C PHE A 82 -5.55 -5.92 4.00
N THR A 83 -4.73 -5.28 3.20
CA THR A 83 -4.71 -3.82 3.15
C THR A 83 -5.95 -3.30 2.42
N GLY A 84 -6.29 -2.04 2.63
CA GLY A 84 -7.39 -1.42 1.91
C GLY A 84 -7.21 -1.48 0.39
N SER A 85 -5.97 -1.32 -0.10
CA SER A 85 -5.65 -1.45 -1.52
C SER A 85 -5.83 -2.88 -2.06
N ASP A 86 -5.51 -3.90 -1.27
CA ASP A 86 -5.73 -5.29 -1.68
C ASP A 86 -7.23 -5.57 -1.89
N ILE A 87 -8.07 -5.10 -0.95
CA ILE A 87 -9.53 -5.32 -0.97
C ILE A 87 -10.21 -4.52 -2.07
N ARG A 88 -9.82 -3.26 -2.26
CA ARG A 88 -10.45 -2.37 -3.24
C ARG A 88 -9.80 -2.44 -4.62
N ASN A 89 -8.94 -3.41 -4.83
CA ASN A 89 -8.33 -3.65 -6.14
C ASN A 89 -9.40 -4.01 -7.18
N GLY A 90 -9.48 -3.23 -8.27
CA GLY A 90 -10.52 -3.36 -9.28
C GLY A 90 -11.88 -2.76 -8.89
N MET A 91 -11.99 -2.06 -7.75
CA MET A 91 -13.22 -1.41 -7.33
C MET A 91 -13.39 -0.05 -8.00
N THR A 92 -14.57 0.18 -8.55
CA THR A 92 -15.09 1.52 -8.85
C THR A 92 -16.28 1.77 -7.95
N ALA A 93 -16.26 2.88 -7.19
CA ALA A 93 -17.35 3.26 -6.30
C ALA A 93 -17.69 4.75 -6.44
N VAL A 94 -18.96 5.06 -6.25
CA VAL A 94 -19.47 6.43 -6.17
C VAL A 94 -20.18 6.59 -4.84
N ILE A 95 -19.73 7.53 -4.04
CA ILE A 95 -20.32 7.87 -2.75
C ILE A 95 -20.89 9.27 -2.85
N SER A 96 -22.22 9.39 -2.72
CA SER A 96 -22.93 10.66 -2.73
C SER A 96 -23.63 10.87 -1.40
N ILE A 97 -23.40 12.02 -0.78
CA ILE A 97 -24.07 12.38 0.47
C ILE A 97 -24.84 13.68 0.32
N LYS A 98 -25.95 13.78 1.07
CA LYS A 98 -26.67 15.03 1.30
C LYS A 98 -26.47 15.43 2.74
N HIS A 99 -25.72 16.50 2.94
CA HIS A 99 -25.34 17.02 4.25
C HIS A 99 -25.99 18.37 4.50
N PRO A 100 -26.64 18.63 5.65
CA PRO A 100 -27.33 19.88 5.93
C PRO A 100 -26.36 21.07 6.06
N ASP A 101 -25.16 20.85 6.60
CA ASP A 101 -24.14 21.89 6.81
C ASP A 101 -22.74 21.39 6.37
N PRO A 102 -22.47 21.33 5.06
CA PRO A 102 -21.20 20.80 4.57
C PRO A 102 -20.07 21.80 4.76
N ARG A 103 -18.94 21.33 5.33
CA ARG A 103 -17.70 22.06 5.44
C ARG A 103 -16.65 21.50 4.49
N PHE A 104 -16.00 22.39 3.75
CA PHE A 104 -15.02 22.01 2.77
C PHE A 104 -13.66 22.63 3.10
N GLU A 105 -12.59 21.92 2.79
CA GLU A 105 -11.26 22.50 2.72
C GLU A 105 -11.16 23.43 1.51
N GLY A 106 -11.10 24.74 1.77
CA GLY A 106 -10.96 25.76 0.73
C GLY A 106 -12.24 26.14 -0.01
N GLN A 107 -12.14 27.21 -0.79
CA GLN A 107 -13.26 27.80 -1.52
C GLN A 107 -13.71 26.98 -2.73
N THR A 108 -12.85 26.13 -3.26
CA THR A 108 -13.11 25.28 -4.44
C THR A 108 -13.99 24.07 -4.15
N LYS A 109 -14.28 23.78 -2.87
CA LYS A 109 -15.10 22.66 -2.40
C LYS A 109 -14.62 21.28 -2.89
N THR A 110 -13.34 21.14 -3.17
CA THR A 110 -12.72 19.91 -3.71
C THR A 110 -12.58 18.80 -2.67
N LYS A 111 -12.56 19.15 -1.38
CA LYS A 111 -12.39 18.19 -0.29
C LYS A 111 -13.38 18.48 0.86
N LEU A 112 -14.15 17.46 1.26
CA LEU A 112 -15.07 17.55 2.39
C LEU A 112 -14.34 17.27 3.71
N ASP A 113 -14.61 18.08 4.75
CA ASP A 113 -13.93 17.99 6.05
C ASP A 113 -14.87 17.75 7.25
N ASN A 114 -16.06 17.24 7.01
CA ASN A 114 -17.04 16.95 8.05
C ASN A 114 -16.77 15.62 8.77
N PRO A 115 -16.43 15.56 10.07
CA PRO A 115 -16.24 14.29 10.79
C PRO A 115 -17.51 13.45 10.93
N ASP A 116 -18.68 14.09 11.03
CA ASP A 116 -20.00 13.45 11.08
C ASP A 116 -20.33 12.74 9.76
N ALA A 117 -19.91 13.29 8.62
CA ALA A 117 -20.05 12.63 7.33
C ALA A 117 -19.31 11.28 7.28
N ALA A 118 -18.11 11.19 7.87
CA ALA A 118 -17.39 9.93 7.95
C ALA A 118 -18.13 8.88 8.77
N LYS A 119 -18.74 9.30 9.91
CA LYS A 119 -19.53 8.41 10.79
C LYS A 119 -20.80 7.94 10.10
N ALA A 120 -21.55 8.86 9.48
CA ALA A 120 -22.80 8.56 8.81
C ALA A 120 -22.58 7.58 7.64
N VAL A 121 -21.58 7.86 6.78
CA VAL A 121 -21.21 6.97 5.68
C VAL A 121 -20.72 5.62 6.21
N GLY A 122 -19.90 5.60 7.25
CA GLY A 122 -19.42 4.38 7.86
C GLY A 122 -20.56 3.51 8.39
N LYS A 123 -21.52 4.09 9.09
CA LYS A 123 -22.69 3.37 9.63
C LYS A 123 -23.56 2.79 8.52
N VAL A 124 -23.98 3.61 7.56
CA VAL A 124 -24.84 3.16 6.45
C VAL A 124 -24.13 2.10 5.60
N THR A 125 -22.84 2.32 5.27
CA THR A 125 -22.03 1.34 4.55
C THR A 125 -21.91 0.03 5.33
N GLY A 126 -21.71 0.12 6.65
CA GLY A 126 -21.61 -1.04 7.52
C GLY A 126 -22.82 -1.94 7.45
N GLU A 127 -23.99 -1.36 7.63
CA GLU A 127 -25.26 -2.09 7.63
C GLU A 127 -25.59 -2.68 6.25
N GLU A 128 -25.44 -1.91 5.18
CA GLU A 128 -25.87 -2.32 3.85
C GLU A 128 -24.88 -3.30 3.19
N ILE A 129 -23.58 -3.14 3.40
CA ILE A 129 -22.58 -4.09 2.89
C ILE A 129 -22.72 -5.47 3.54
N VAL A 130 -22.98 -5.51 4.84
CA VAL A 130 -23.26 -6.78 5.54
C VAL A 130 -24.51 -7.43 4.95
N ARG A 131 -25.63 -6.71 4.82
CA ARG A 131 -26.86 -7.23 4.21
C ARG A 131 -26.65 -7.75 2.78
N PHE A 132 -25.81 -7.05 2.01
CA PHE A 132 -25.50 -7.45 0.64
C PHE A 132 -24.71 -8.76 0.60
N PHE A 133 -23.61 -8.86 1.33
CA PHE A 133 -22.74 -10.03 1.28
C PHE A 133 -23.34 -11.27 1.96
N ASP A 134 -24.17 -11.08 2.98
CA ASP A 134 -24.91 -12.18 3.60
C ASP A 134 -25.86 -12.85 2.61
N ARG A 135 -26.42 -12.07 1.68
CA ARG A 135 -27.29 -12.60 0.60
C ARG A 135 -26.50 -13.11 -0.61
N ASN A 136 -25.24 -12.68 -0.77
CA ASN A 136 -24.43 -12.93 -1.96
C ASN A 136 -23.06 -13.51 -1.61
N ILE A 137 -23.04 -14.66 -0.92
CA ILE A 137 -21.81 -15.31 -0.42
C ILE A 137 -20.82 -15.64 -1.55
N GLU A 138 -21.31 -16.05 -2.72
CA GLU A 138 -20.44 -16.37 -3.86
C GLU A 138 -19.73 -15.11 -4.40
N THR A 139 -20.41 -13.98 -4.38
CA THR A 139 -19.83 -12.68 -4.70
C THR A 139 -18.74 -12.31 -3.70
N LEU A 140 -19.01 -12.49 -2.40
CA LEU A 140 -18.04 -12.24 -1.33
C LEU A 140 -16.77 -13.10 -1.52
N LYS A 141 -16.92 -14.41 -1.77
CA LYS A 141 -15.79 -15.31 -2.04
C LYS A 141 -14.96 -14.84 -3.23
N THR A 142 -15.62 -14.36 -4.28
CA THR A 142 -14.95 -13.86 -5.49
C THR A 142 -14.12 -12.62 -5.18
N VAL A 143 -14.68 -11.66 -4.45
CA VAL A 143 -13.97 -10.43 -4.01
C VAL A 143 -12.79 -10.78 -3.11
N LEU A 144 -12.97 -11.67 -2.13
CA LEU A 144 -11.91 -12.10 -1.23
C LEU A 144 -10.79 -12.87 -1.96
N SER A 145 -11.13 -13.70 -2.96
CA SER A 145 -10.13 -14.36 -3.81
C SER A 145 -9.29 -13.35 -4.61
N SER A 146 -9.93 -12.28 -5.10
CA SER A 146 -9.21 -11.20 -5.79
C SER A 146 -8.30 -10.42 -4.83
N ALA A 147 -8.76 -10.13 -3.62
CA ALA A 147 -7.96 -9.50 -2.57
C ALA A 147 -6.75 -10.36 -2.17
N GLU A 148 -6.92 -11.67 -2.05
CA GLU A 148 -5.82 -12.60 -1.76
C GLU A 148 -4.75 -12.58 -2.88
N LYS A 149 -5.18 -12.56 -4.15
CA LYS A 149 -4.27 -12.45 -5.30
C LYS A 149 -3.50 -11.12 -5.27
N ALA A 150 -4.19 -10.00 -5.04
CA ALA A 150 -3.58 -8.68 -4.92
C ALA A 150 -2.55 -8.63 -3.77
N ALA A 151 -2.90 -9.18 -2.60
CA ALA A 151 -1.99 -9.27 -1.46
C ALA A 151 -0.74 -10.12 -1.74
N LYS A 152 -0.88 -11.22 -2.49
CA LYS A 152 0.26 -12.05 -2.92
C LYS A 152 1.19 -11.27 -3.85
N ILE A 153 0.66 -10.57 -4.84
CA ILE A 153 1.43 -9.74 -5.78
C ILE A 153 2.19 -8.67 -4.99
N ARG A 154 1.51 -7.89 -4.15
CA ARG A 154 2.12 -6.85 -3.31
C ARG A 154 3.27 -7.39 -2.46
N LYS A 155 3.06 -8.51 -1.74
CA LYS A 155 4.11 -9.14 -0.91
C LYS A 155 5.31 -9.60 -1.75
N THR A 156 5.09 -10.04 -2.98
CA THR A 156 6.19 -10.44 -3.89
C THR A 156 6.98 -9.22 -4.36
N GLU A 157 6.29 -8.13 -4.70
CA GLU A 157 6.94 -6.86 -5.07
C GLU A 157 7.73 -6.25 -3.91
N GLU A 158 7.17 -6.25 -2.69
CA GLU A 158 7.85 -5.77 -1.48
C GLU A 158 9.14 -6.57 -1.21
N LYS A 159 9.06 -7.91 -1.32
CA LYS A 159 10.25 -8.77 -1.19
C LYS A 159 11.29 -8.49 -2.27
N ALA A 160 10.86 -8.31 -3.52
CA ALA A 160 11.76 -7.98 -4.62
C ALA A 160 12.45 -6.62 -4.39
N LYS A 161 11.71 -5.59 -3.98
CA LYS A 161 12.25 -4.26 -3.61
C LYS A 161 13.25 -4.36 -2.46
N THR A 162 12.90 -5.09 -1.40
CA THR A 162 13.80 -5.29 -0.24
C THR A 162 15.08 -6.00 -0.65
N ASN A 163 14.99 -7.04 -1.48
CA ASN A 163 16.15 -7.76 -1.98
C ASN A 163 17.07 -6.88 -2.86
N LEU A 164 16.48 -6.03 -3.69
CA LEU A 164 17.23 -5.06 -4.49
C LEU A 164 17.94 -4.02 -3.62
N LEU A 165 17.25 -3.47 -2.63
CA LEU A 165 17.83 -2.50 -1.68
C LEU A 165 18.94 -3.16 -0.83
N THR A 166 18.76 -4.42 -0.43
CA THR A 166 19.78 -5.17 0.31
C THR A 166 21.00 -5.41 -0.57
N LYS A 167 20.81 -5.82 -1.83
CA LYS A 167 21.91 -5.98 -2.80
C LYS A 167 22.63 -4.64 -3.04
N GLN A 168 21.92 -3.52 -3.16
CA GLN A 168 22.54 -2.21 -3.31
C GLN A 168 23.36 -1.78 -2.07
N LYS A 169 22.88 -2.09 -0.85
CA LYS A 169 23.64 -1.82 0.38
C LYS A 169 24.98 -2.59 0.44
N TYR A 170 25.08 -3.74 -0.22
CA TYR A 170 26.31 -4.52 -0.29
C TYR A 170 27.17 -4.23 -1.52
N SER A 171 26.65 -3.48 -2.49
CA SER A 171 27.40 -2.97 -3.65
C SER A 171 27.90 -1.54 -3.37
N PHE A 172 28.55 -1.33 -2.23
CA PHE A 172 29.44 -0.21 -2.08
C PHE A 172 30.75 -0.55 -2.81
N ASP A 173 30.64 -0.68 -4.11
CA ASP A 173 31.79 -0.70 -4.97
C ASP A 173 32.21 0.75 -5.18
N SER A 174 32.94 1.28 -4.18
CA SER A 174 33.58 2.57 -4.27
C SER A 174 34.68 2.47 -5.33
N ASN A 175 34.30 2.58 -6.60
CA ASN A 175 35.22 2.63 -7.75
C ASN A 175 36.27 1.48 -7.82
N GLY A 176 35.93 0.27 -7.35
CA GLY A 176 36.83 -0.88 -7.38
C GLY A 176 38.06 -0.78 -6.46
N LYS A 177 38.17 0.25 -5.63
CA LYS A 177 39.32 0.47 -4.75
C LYS A 177 39.24 -0.30 -3.44
N LEU A 178 38.04 -0.45 -2.85
CA LEU A 178 37.89 -1.21 -1.62
C LEU A 178 37.98 -2.73 -1.87
N ALA A 179 38.92 -3.36 -1.28
CA ALA A 179 38.99 -4.81 -1.26
C ALA A 179 38.29 -5.34 -0.01
N ASN A 180 37.01 -5.73 -0.16
CA ASN A 180 36.16 -6.22 0.93
C ASN A 180 36.67 -7.55 1.53
N CYS A 181 36.31 -7.82 2.79
CA CYS A 181 36.42 -9.14 3.43
C CYS A 181 35.14 -9.97 3.18
N GLU A 182 35.25 -11.28 3.44
CA GLU A 182 34.17 -12.25 3.22
C GLU A 182 33.15 -12.26 4.37
N SER A 183 33.60 -11.96 5.60
CA SER A 183 32.71 -11.88 6.77
C SER A 183 31.70 -10.77 6.64
N ARG A 184 30.48 -11.06 7.06
CA ARG A 184 29.36 -10.08 7.17
C ARG A 184 29.15 -9.58 8.58
N ASP A 185 29.87 -10.11 9.54
CA ASP A 185 29.81 -9.71 10.94
C ASP A 185 30.77 -8.55 11.17
N ALA A 186 30.24 -7.33 11.22
CA ALA A 186 31.03 -6.13 11.37
C ALA A 186 31.88 -6.11 12.66
N SER A 187 31.47 -6.82 13.71
CA SER A 187 32.24 -6.92 14.96
C SER A 187 33.53 -7.69 14.84
N LYS A 188 33.66 -8.50 13.80
CA LYS A 188 34.86 -9.34 13.50
C LYS A 188 35.68 -8.81 12.34
N CYS A 189 35.19 -7.74 11.67
CA CYS A 189 35.88 -7.21 10.49
C CYS A 189 36.80 -6.05 10.86
N GLU A 190 37.93 -6.00 10.20
CA GLU A 190 38.93 -4.93 10.29
C GLU A 190 39.06 -4.24 8.93
N ILE A 191 39.24 -2.92 8.93
CA ILE A 191 39.55 -2.16 7.72
C ILE A 191 40.92 -1.50 7.86
N PHE A 192 41.76 -1.72 6.88
CA PHE A 192 43.06 -1.09 6.78
C PHE A 192 43.04 -0.04 5.69
N ILE A 193 43.31 1.19 6.08
CA ILE A 193 43.41 2.35 5.18
C ILE A 193 44.89 2.50 4.86
N VAL A 194 45.25 2.43 3.57
CA VAL A 194 46.64 2.51 3.10
C VAL A 194 46.82 3.63 2.08
N GLU A 195 47.99 4.23 2.05
CA GLU A 195 48.30 5.31 1.12
C GLU A 195 48.67 4.74 -0.26
N GLY A 196 47.86 5.13 -1.25
CA GLY A 196 48.09 4.83 -2.66
C GLY A 196 47.87 3.39 -3.11
N ASP A 197 47.83 3.22 -4.42
CA ASP A 197 47.51 1.93 -5.05
C ASP A 197 48.65 0.90 -4.90
N SER A 198 49.88 1.36 -4.80
CA SER A 198 51.06 0.46 -4.63
C SER A 198 51.03 -0.26 -3.28
N ALA A 199 50.88 0.51 -2.18
CA ALA A 199 50.74 -0.06 -0.84
C ALA A 199 49.44 -0.89 -0.72
N GLY A 200 48.37 -0.42 -1.37
CA GLY A 200 47.11 -1.15 -1.47
C GLY A 200 47.25 -2.52 -2.13
N GLY A 201 48.06 -2.63 -3.18
CA GLY A 201 48.33 -3.90 -3.86
C GLY A 201 49.03 -4.92 -2.95
N SER A 202 50.09 -4.51 -2.27
CA SER A 202 50.83 -5.35 -1.32
C SER A 202 49.95 -5.79 -0.13
N ALA A 203 49.20 -4.83 0.45
CA ALA A 203 48.27 -5.10 1.55
C ALA A 203 47.14 -6.06 1.15
N LYS A 204 46.59 -5.93 -0.05
CA LYS A 204 45.56 -6.87 -0.59
C LYS A 204 46.05 -8.28 -0.69
N THR A 205 47.35 -8.49 -1.00
CA THR A 205 47.94 -9.81 -1.12
C THR A 205 48.22 -10.44 0.25
N ALA A 206 48.64 -9.64 1.23
CA ALA A 206 49.05 -10.10 2.56
C ALA A 206 47.91 -10.29 3.55
N ARG A 207 46.74 -9.70 3.29
CA ARG A 207 45.59 -9.69 4.22
C ARG A 207 44.93 -11.04 4.45
N ASN A 208 44.29 -11.21 5.59
CA ASN A 208 43.35 -12.29 5.78
C ASN A 208 41.99 -11.89 5.16
N ARG A 209 41.63 -12.52 4.03
CA ARG A 209 40.41 -12.23 3.28
C ARG A 209 39.13 -12.48 4.06
N ASN A 210 39.14 -13.34 5.06
CA ASN A 210 37.96 -13.68 5.82
C ASN A 210 37.41 -12.49 6.61
N PHE A 211 38.28 -11.63 7.18
CA PHE A 211 37.85 -10.57 8.06
C PHE A 211 38.59 -9.22 7.84
N GLN A 212 39.59 -9.15 6.98
CA GLN A 212 40.36 -7.93 6.72
C GLN A 212 40.03 -7.32 5.37
N ALA A 213 39.58 -6.05 5.38
CA ALA A 213 39.34 -5.22 4.21
C ALA A 213 40.44 -4.18 4.02
N ILE A 214 40.83 -3.86 2.77
CA ILE A 214 41.82 -2.85 2.43
C ILE A 214 41.19 -1.74 1.61
N LEU A 215 41.39 -0.51 2.03
CA LEU A 215 40.95 0.71 1.33
C LEU A 215 42.19 1.57 0.99
N PRO A 216 42.70 1.55 -0.25
CA PRO A 216 43.72 2.50 -0.67
C PRO A 216 43.13 3.88 -0.89
N ILE A 217 43.70 4.89 -0.23
CA ILE A 217 43.36 6.29 -0.38
C ILE A 217 44.46 7.02 -1.12
N ARG A 218 44.14 7.80 -2.14
CA ARG A 218 45.06 8.60 -2.91
C ARG A 218 44.80 10.08 -2.72
N GLY A 219 45.88 10.84 -2.39
CA GLY A 219 45.80 12.26 -2.29
C GLY A 219 45.59 12.79 -0.86
N LYS A 220 45.52 14.11 -0.73
CA LYS A 220 45.37 14.83 0.53
C LYS A 220 43.93 14.65 1.04
N ILE A 221 43.75 14.12 2.23
CA ILE A 221 42.42 13.98 2.87
C ILE A 221 42.01 15.40 3.31
N LEU A 222 40.82 15.82 2.86
CA LEU A 222 40.22 17.08 3.32
C LEU A 222 39.61 16.87 4.69
N ASN A 223 40.00 17.67 5.68
CA ASN A 223 39.30 17.71 6.95
C ASN A 223 37.96 18.44 6.77
N VAL A 224 36.87 17.71 6.89
CA VAL A 224 35.50 18.24 6.74
C VAL A 224 34.83 18.60 8.09
N GLU A 225 35.47 18.28 9.22
CA GLU A 225 35.02 18.75 10.52
C GLU A 225 35.46 20.22 10.73
N LYS A 226 34.47 21.08 10.92
CA LYS A 226 34.62 22.44 11.43
C LYS A 226 33.96 22.55 12.77
#